data_0c695e11828ea513fe3a7f430babc794
#
_entry.id   0c695e11828ea513fe3a7f430babc794
#
_cell.length_a   1.000
_cell.length_b   1.000
_cell.length_c   1.000
_cell.angle_alpha   90.00
_cell.angle_beta   90.00
_cell.angle_gamma   90.00
#
_symmetry.space_group_name_H-M   'P 1'
#
loop_
_entity.id
_entity.type
_entity.pdbx_description
1 polymer ?
#
loop_
_entity_poly.entity_id
_entity_poly.type
_entity_poly.pdbx_seq_one_letter_code
_entity_poly.pdbx_strand_id
1 'polypeptide(L)'
;MDKISDALQDGSKSNVFFTKDISVKGLLKIYSQINRGMTGRVGIKLHTGEPHGPNLLPIALIKGLQAEIPDSTIVECNVLYPGPRHETASHREVIKTNGFDFCPVDIIDEEGDVSLPVPGMKEFLAKGQGCVPGDHLMEVAVGSHLLRYDSLLVYTHFKGHAMGGFGGSLKNIGIGIASGRVGKKQVHGFDFSQPDVNFMDYIGPAFLERMAESGKATIGHFKGHVTYINVLKNISIDCDCDGNGAPPKCEDIGILGSTDIVAIDKASLDLVYKLPAEQNRDIIERIESRSGRHQIEYMKILGMGNTDYNLIHSEDNI
;
A
#
# COMPACT_ATOMS: atom_id res chain seq x y z
N MET A 1 5.53 -29.29 -1.32
CA MET A 1 5.24 -28.96 0.08
C MET A 1 6.56 -28.56 0.70
N ASP A 2 6.87 -27.52 0.92
CA ASP A 2 6.82 -26.07 0.87
C ASP A 2 7.89 -25.51 1.79
N LYS A 3 9.11 -25.33 1.22
CA LYS A 3 10.23 -24.69 1.91
C LYS A 3 10.04 -23.16 2.12
N ILE A 4 8.92 -22.60 1.69
CA ILE A 4 8.63 -21.16 1.84
C ILE A 4 7.92 -20.85 3.16
N SER A 5 7.17 -21.83 3.74
CA SER A 5 6.48 -21.61 5.03
C SER A 5 7.41 -21.68 6.25
N ASP A 6 8.57 -22.34 6.12
CA ASP A 6 9.51 -22.52 7.23
C ASP A 6 10.43 -21.29 7.45
N ALA A 7 10.55 -20.41 6.47
CA ALA A 7 11.37 -19.20 6.59
C ALA A 7 10.78 -18.10 7.50
N LEU A 8 9.49 -18.20 7.84
CA LEU A 8 8.80 -17.22 8.69
C LEU A 8 8.84 -17.55 10.19
N GLN A 9 9.42 -18.69 10.59
CA GLN A 9 9.48 -19.11 12.01
C GLN A 9 10.85 -19.02 12.66
N ASP A 10 11.88 -18.64 11.91
CA ASP A 10 13.28 -18.66 12.39
C ASP A 10 13.78 -17.26 12.81
N GLY A 11 13.06 -16.40 13.45
CA GLY A 11 13.60 -15.16 14.05
C GLY A 11 14.59 -14.33 13.20
N SER A 12 14.76 -14.66 11.91
CA SER A 12 15.66 -13.98 11.00
C SER A 12 15.07 -12.62 10.61
N LYS A 13 15.90 -11.59 10.65
CA LYS A 13 15.52 -10.24 10.24
C LYS A 13 15.23 -10.20 8.74
N SER A 14 14.17 -9.49 8.35
CA SER A 14 13.88 -9.25 6.94
C SER A 14 14.81 -8.19 6.35
N ASN A 15 15.18 -8.33 5.08
CA ASN A 15 16.02 -7.34 4.41
C ASN A 15 15.16 -6.22 3.82
N VAL A 16 15.55 -4.98 4.11
CA VAL A 16 15.02 -3.77 3.49
C VAL A 16 16.18 -3.03 2.82
N PHE A 17 16.13 -2.97 1.50
CA PHE A 17 17.11 -2.24 0.69
C PHE A 17 16.75 -0.76 0.64
N PHE A 18 17.75 0.12 0.73
CA PHE A 18 17.57 1.56 0.77
C PHE A 18 18.56 2.29 -0.10
N THR A 19 18.11 3.33 -0.80
CA THR A 19 18.96 4.31 -1.49
C THR A 19 18.47 5.73 -1.27
N LYS A 20 19.38 6.69 -1.17
CA LYS A 20 19.08 8.13 -1.21
C LYS A 20 18.86 8.65 -2.63
N ASP A 21 19.29 7.90 -3.65
CA ASP A 21 19.13 8.26 -5.05
C ASP A 21 17.66 8.09 -5.49
N ILE A 22 16.88 9.19 -5.45
CA ILE A 22 15.50 9.22 -5.92
C ILE A 22 15.45 9.52 -7.42
N SER A 23 16.19 8.76 -8.19
CA SER A 23 16.17 8.77 -9.66
C SER A 23 15.64 7.43 -10.18
N VAL A 24 15.38 7.37 -11.50
CA VAL A 24 15.07 6.09 -12.16
C VAL A 24 16.17 5.06 -11.91
N LYS A 25 17.45 5.46 -11.96
CA LYS A 25 18.59 4.57 -11.70
C LYS A 25 18.56 4.00 -10.30
N GLY A 26 18.33 4.86 -9.27
CA GLY A 26 18.21 4.41 -7.88
C GLY A 26 17.02 3.47 -7.68
N LEU A 27 15.88 3.79 -8.30
CA LEU A 27 14.67 2.97 -8.26
C LEU A 27 14.90 1.59 -8.89
N LEU A 28 15.53 1.52 -10.05
CA LEU A 28 15.84 0.24 -10.72
C LEU A 28 16.86 -0.59 -9.92
N LYS A 29 17.83 0.06 -9.27
CA LYS A 29 18.76 -0.61 -8.38
C LYS A 29 18.03 -1.27 -7.20
N ILE A 30 17.07 -0.59 -6.56
CA ILE A 30 16.22 -1.17 -5.52
C ILE A 30 15.41 -2.33 -6.10
N TYR A 31 14.72 -2.13 -7.23
CA TYR A 31 13.90 -3.18 -7.85
C TYR A 31 14.70 -4.45 -8.13
N SER A 32 15.92 -4.33 -8.63
CA SER A 32 16.80 -5.49 -8.92
C SER A 32 17.15 -6.34 -7.70
N GLN A 33 17.05 -5.80 -6.48
CA GLN A 33 17.31 -6.53 -5.23
C GLN A 33 16.10 -7.37 -4.77
N ILE A 34 14.89 -7.03 -5.24
CA ILE A 34 13.64 -7.59 -4.70
C ILE A 34 12.81 -8.35 -5.75
N ASN A 35 13.19 -8.34 -7.02
CA ASN A 35 12.37 -8.85 -8.12
C ASN A 35 12.46 -10.36 -8.38
N ARG A 36 13.31 -11.09 -7.67
CA ARG A 36 13.58 -12.53 -7.91
C ARG A 36 12.33 -13.42 -7.84
N GLY A 37 11.32 -13.02 -7.09
CA GLY A 37 10.05 -13.75 -6.95
C GLY A 37 8.98 -13.33 -7.97
N MET A 38 9.27 -12.34 -8.83
CA MET A 38 8.32 -11.83 -9.81
C MET A 38 8.30 -12.72 -11.06
N THR A 39 7.13 -13.16 -11.46
CA THR A 39 6.93 -14.06 -12.62
C THR A 39 5.66 -13.70 -13.38
N GLY A 40 5.59 -14.07 -14.65
CA GLY A 40 4.38 -13.91 -15.48
C GLY A 40 3.94 -12.46 -15.65
N ARG A 41 2.64 -12.27 -15.75
CA ARG A 41 2.02 -10.96 -15.91
C ARG A 41 2.05 -10.17 -14.59
N VAL A 42 2.65 -8.98 -14.60
CA VAL A 42 2.89 -8.17 -13.41
C VAL A 42 1.88 -7.03 -13.30
N GLY A 43 1.09 -7.01 -12.22
CA GLY A 43 0.34 -5.82 -11.83
C GLY A 43 1.24 -4.87 -11.05
N ILE A 44 1.34 -3.60 -11.47
CA ILE A 44 2.03 -2.55 -10.70
C ILE A 44 0.97 -1.75 -9.97
N LYS A 45 0.79 -2.01 -8.67
CA LYS A 45 -0.19 -1.27 -7.85
C LYS A 45 0.42 0.02 -7.35
N LEU A 46 -0.18 1.12 -7.74
CA LEU A 46 0.15 2.44 -7.26
C LEU A 46 -1.12 3.27 -7.03
N HIS A 47 -0.97 4.49 -6.54
CA HIS A 47 -2.03 5.47 -6.41
C HIS A 47 -1.84 6.57 -7.46
N THR A 48 -2.77 6.69 -8.40
CA THR A 48 -2.69 7.68 -9.49
C THR A 48 -3.04 9.11 -9.06
N GLY A 49 -3.59 9.28 -7.85
CA GLY A 49 -3.94 10.58 -7.27
C GLY A 49 -5.27 11.14 -7.72
N GLU A 50 -5.72 12.20 -7.05
CA GLU A 50 -6.81 13.06 -7.52
C GLU A 50 -6.31 13.96 -8.67
N PRO A 51 -7.22 14.55 -9.50
CA PRO A 51 -6.82 15.42 -10.60
C PRO A 51 -5.91 16.54 -10.13
N HIS A 52 -4.75 16.67 -10.77
CA HIS A 52 -3.75 17.70 -10.45
C HIS A 52 -3.25 17.67 -8.99
N GLY A 53 -3.21 16.51 -8.35
CA GLY A 53 -2.73 16.37 -6.97
C GLY A 53 -1.36 17.03 -6.78
N PRO A 54 -1.20 17.92 -5.76
CA PRO A 54 -0.02 18.78 -5.67
C PRO A 54 1.27 18.06 -5.28
N ASN A 55 1.14 16.88 -4.64
CA ASN A 55 2.27 16.19 -4.02
C ASN A 55 2.61 14.85 -4.71
N LEU A 56 2.05 14.57 -5.89
CA LEU A 56 2.28 13.32 -6.60
C LEU A 56 3.77 13.06 -6.85
N LEU A 57 4.15 11.79 -6.84
CA LEU A 57 5.50 11.39 -7.26
C LEU A 57 5.74 11.75 -8.75
N PRO A 58 6.98 12.12 -9.12
CA PRO A 58 7.32 12.37 -10.52
C PRO A 58 7.00 11.15 -11.40
N ILE A 59 6.20 11.36 -12.44
CA ILE A 59 5.82 10.32 -13.42
C ILE A 59 7.04 9.63 -14.04
N ALA A 60 8.13 10.35 -14.22
CA ALA A 60 9.38 9.78 -14.76
C ALA A 60 9.87 8.56 -13.99
N LEU A 61 9.66 8.50 -12.66
CA LEU A 61 10.08 7.36 -11.84
C LEU A 61 9.33 6.08 -12.23
N ILE A 62 8.00 6.13 -12.20
CA ILE A 62 7.20 4.94 -12.52
C ILE A 62 7.28 4.58 -14.00
N LYS A 63 7.38 5.56 -14.90
CA LYS A 63 7.59 5.33 -16.32
C LYS A 63 8.89 4.57 -16.59
N GLY A 64 9.98 4.99 -15.94
CA GLY A 64 11.27 4.29 -16.03
C GLY A 64 11.24 2.89 -15.44
N LEU A 65 10.55 2.70 -14.31
CA LEU A 65 10.41 1.37 -13.70
C LEU A 65 9.55 0.43 -14.56
N GLN A 66 8.40 0.89 -15.04
CA GLN A 66 7.48 0.08 -15.85
C GLN A 66 8.13 -0.39 -17.17
N ALA A 67 8.94 0.46 -17.78
CA ALA A 67 9.66 0.12 -19.02
C ALA A 67 10.63 -1.07 -18.86
N GLU A 68 11.13 -1.33 -17.65
CA GLU A 68 12.06 -2.43 -17.34
C GLU A 68 11.34 -3.70 -16.82
N ILE A 69 10.01 -3.69 -16.73
CA ILE A 69 9.22 -4.84 -16.27
C ILE A 69 8.39 -5.38 -17.44
N PRO A 70 8.85 -6.45 -18.11
CA PRO A 70 8.09 -7.04 -19.20
C PRO A 70 6.68 -7.47 -18.76
N ASP A 71 5.71 -7.37 -19.66
CA ASP A 71 4.31 -7.76 -19.43
C ASP A 71 3.69 -7.15 -18.16
N SER A 72 4.02 -5.88 -17.89
CA SER A 72 3.49 -5.16 -16.74
C SER A 72 2.39 -4.19 -17.11
N THR A 73 1.43 -4.04 -16.19
CA THR A 73 0.29 -3.12 -16.30
C THR A 73 0.12 -2.39 -14.98
N ILE A 74 -0.08 -1.07 -15.00
CA ILE A 74 -0.48 -0.33 -13.81
C ILE A 74 -1.90 -0.76 -13.43
N VAL A 75 -2.13 -1.04 -12.15
CA VAL A 75 -3.44 -1.46 -11.63
C VAL A 75 -3.95 -0.50 -10.57
N GLU A 76 -5.21 -0.11 -10.71
CA GLU A 76 -5.98 0.76 -9.80
C GLU A 76 -7.38 0.21 -9.58
N CYS A 77 -8.08 0.70 -8.54
CA CYS A 77 -9.52 0.50 -8.33
C CYS A 77 -10.24 1.83 -8.25
N ASN A 78 -11.54 1.82 -8.58
CA ASN A 78 -12.43 2.94 -8.28
C ASN A 78 -12.45 3.22 -6.78
N VAL A 79 -12.80 4.46 -6.39
CA VAL A 79 -12.87 4.87 -4.99
C VAL A 79 -14.27 4.74 -4.41
N LEU A 80 -14.36 4.69 -3.08
CA LEU A 80 -15.63 4.60 -2.35
C LEU A 80 -16.36 5.95 -2.29
N TYR A 81 -15.59 7.04 -2.07
CA TYR A 81 -16.15 8.38 -1.89
C TYR A 81 -16.60 9.01 -3.22
N PRO A 82 -17.62 9.89 -3.22
CA PRO A 82 -18.03 10.64 -4.40
C PRO A 82 -16.88 11.51 -4.95
N GLY A 83 -16.68 11.48 -6.25
CA GLY A 83 -15.63 12.26 -6.91
C GLY A 83 -15.24 11.71 -8.27
N PRO A 84 -14.24 12.31 -8.92
CA PRO A 84 -13.84 11.96 -10.29
C PRO A 84 -13.38 10.52 -10.47
N ARG A 85 -12.89 9.87 -9.39
CA ARG A 85 -12.43 8.47 -9.44
C ARG A 85 -13.48 7.46 -8.96
N HIS A 86 -14.72 7.91 -8.72
CA HIS A 86 -15.80 7.02 -8.27
C HIS A 86 -16.32 6.11 -9.39
N GLU A 87 -16.42 6.63 -10.62
CA GLU A 87 -16.86 5.89 -11.79
C GLU A 87 -15.70 5.66 -12.75
N THR A 88 -15.64 4.48 -13.36
CA THR A 88 -14.54 4.06 -14.25
C THR A 88 -14.23 5.05 -15.36
N ALA A 89 -15.26 5.59 -16.02
CA ALA A 89 -15.09 6.52 -17.15
C ALA A 89 -14.36 7.80 -16.71
N SER A 90 -14.83 8.45 -15.65
CA SER A 90 -14.19 9.65 -15.10
C SER A 90 -12.84 9.36 -14.45
N HIS A 91 -12.66 8.18 -13.84
CA HIS A 91 -11.38 7.75 -13.29
C HIS A 91 -10.30 7.62 -14.39
N ARG A 92 -10.64 7.11 -15.57
CA ARG A 92 -9.72 7.08 -16.73
C ARG A 92 -9.27 8.47 -17.16
N GLU A 93 -10.14 9.48 -17.10
CA GLU A 93 -9.75 10.88 -17.39
C GLU A 93 -8.80 11.43 -16.32
N VAL A 94 -8.97 11.07 -15.04
CA VAL A 94 -8.02 11.44 -13.97
C VAL A 94 -6.65 10.82 -14.21
N ILE A 95 -6.62 9.52 -14.54
CA ILE A 95 -5.38 8.79 -14.86
C ILE A 95 -4.60 9.51 -15.97
N LYS A 96 -5.29 9.89 -17.04
CA LYS A 96 -4.72 10.65 -18.17
C LYS A 96 -4.28 12.05 -17.74
N THR A 97 -5.11 12.78 -16.99
CA THR A 97 -4.80 14.13 -16.49
C THR A 97 -3.52 14.15 -15.67
N ASN A 98 -3.28 13.10 -14.86
CA ASN A 98 -2.09 12.95 -14.04
C ASN A 98 -0.90 12.33 -14.79
N GLY A 99 -1.01 12.09 -16.11
CA GLY A 99 0.10 11.64 -16.97
C GLY A 99 0.40 10.15 -16.94
N PHE A 100 -0.54 9.29 -16.49
CA PHE A 100 -0.37 7.84 -16.47
C PHE A 100 -0.82 7.16 -17.78
N ASP A 101 -0.98 7.90 -18.86
CA ASP A 101 -1.37 7.39 -20.18
C ASP A 101 -0.19 6.85 -21.04
N PHE A 102 1.01 6.78 -20.46
CA PHE A 102 2.21 6.25 -21.12
C PHE A 102 2.23 4.73 -21.25
N CYS A 103 1.40 4.01 -20.50
CA CYS A 103 1.24 2.55 -20.58
C CYS A 103 -0.21 2.18 -20.27
N PRO A 104 -0.63 0.92 -20.50
CA PRO A 104 -1.93 0.45 -20.08
C PRO A 104 -2.14 0.61 -18.58
N VAL A 105 -3.32 1.14 -18.17
CA VAL A 105 -3.79 1.18 -16.79
C VAL A 105 -5.09 0.41 -16.71
N ASP A 106 -5.11 -0.61 -15.86
CA ASP A 106 -6.26 -1.47 -15.60
C ASP A 106 -6.98 -1.00 -14.34
N ILE A 107 -8.24 -0.57 -14.46
CA ILE A 107 -9.13 -0.33 -13.33
C ILE A 107 -9.77 -1.67 -13.00
N ILE A 108 -9.15 -2.41 -12.08
CA ILE A 108 -9.38 -3.84 -11.89
C ILE A 108 -10.80 -4.22 -11.43
N ASP A 109 -11.60 -3.26 -10.99
CA ASP A 109 -13.01 -3.45 -10.60
C ASP A 109 -14.03 -2.93 -11.62
N GLU A 110 -13.61 -2.61 -12.85
CA GLU A 110 -14.53 -2.11 -13.89
C GLU A 110 -15.53 -3.15 -14.38
N GLU A 111 -15.16 -4.43 -14.38
CA GLU A 111 -16.03 -5.57 -14.74
C GLU A 111 -16.65 -6.26 -13.50
N GLY A 112 -16.56 -5.64 -12.33
CA GLY A 112 -17.07 -6.16 -11.08
C GLY A 112 -15.99 -6.65 -10.13
N ASP A 113 -16.40 -7.43 -9.13
CA ASP A 113 -15.51 -7.90 -8.06
C ASP A 113 -15.60 -9.41 -7.83
N VAL A 114 -14.60 -9.94 -7.15
CA VAL A 114 -14.54 -11.32 -6.66
C VAL A 114 -14.14 -11.31 -5.20
N SER A 115 -14.60 -12.29 -4.44
CA SER A 115 -14.25 -12.43 -3.02
C SER A 115 -12.94 -13.20 -2.87
N LEU A 116 -12.01 -12.66 -2.11
CA LEU A 116 -10.79 -13.34 -1.69
C LEU A 116 -10.85 -13.65 -0.19
N PRO A 117 -10.58 -14.90 0.22
CA PRO A 117 -10.53 -15.25 1.64
C PRO A 117 -9.32 -14.61 2.32
N VAL A 118 -9.47 -14.25 3.60
CA VAL A 118 -8.32 -13.86 4.45
C VAL A 118 -7.68 -15.12 5.00
N PRO A 119 -6.45 -15.49 4.59
CA PRO A 119 -5.83 -16.76 4.96
C PRO A 119 -5.63 -16.90 6.47
N GLY A 120 -6.03 -18.04 7.05
CA GLY A 120 -5.82 -18.37 8.46
C GLY A 120 -6.68 -17.58 9.45
N MET A 121 -7.71 -16.84 8.99
CA MET A 121 -8.48 -15.95 9.85
C MET A 121 -9.36 -16.70 10.84
N LYS A 122 -9.91 -17.87 10.47
CA LYS A 122 -10.70 -18.71 11.39
C LYS A 122 -9.90 -19.14 12.59
N GLU A 123 -8.69 -19.65 12.37
CA GLU A 123 -7.77 -20.10 13.41
C GLU A 123 -7.26 -18.93 14.26
N PHE A 124 -7.05 -17.79 13.63
CA PHE A 124 -6.65 -16.55 14.30
C PHE A 124 -7.71 -16.10 15.31
N LEU A 125 -8.96 -15.99 14.89
CA LEU A 125 -10.07 -15.58 15.76
C LEU A 125 -10.38 -16.62 16.84
N ALA A 126 -10.27 -17.91 16.53
CA ALA A 126 -10.46 -18.98 17.51
C ALA A 126 -9.45 -18.93 18.67
N LYS A 127 -8.29 -18.31 18.47
CA LYS A 127 -7.29 -18.07 19.52
C LYS A 127 -7.54 -16.79 20.33
N GLY A 128 -8.63 -16.09 20.07
CA GLY A 128 -8.94 -14.82 20.74
C GLY A 128 -7.98 -13.67 20.35
N GLN A 129 -7.38 -13.76 19.17
CA GLN A 129 -6.51 -12.72 18.62
C GLN A 129 -7.36 -11.70 17.86
N GLY A 130 -6.92 -10.44 17.87
CA GLY A 130 -7.65 -9.30 17.32
C GLY A 130 -8.11 -8.37 18.44
N CYS A 131 -8.13 -7.05 18.16
CA CYS A 131 -8.41 -6.04 19.19
C CYS A 131 -9.90 -5.71 19.31
N VAL A 132 -10.70 -5.97 18.26
CA VAL A 132 -12.12 -5.60 18.20
C VAL A 132 -12.96 -6.83 17.87
N PRO A 133 -13.56 -7.48 18.87
CA PRO A 133 -14.38 -8.67 18.64
C PRO A 133 -15.54 -8.39 17.67
N GLY A 134 -15.73 -9.27 16.69
CA GLY A 134 -16.86 -9.26 15.77
C GLY A 134 -16.76 -8.33 14.56
N ASP A 135 -15.66 -7.59 14.41
CA ASP A 135 -15.49 -6.62 13.32
C ASP A 135 -14.33 -6.98 12.36
N HIS A 136 -14.15 -8.28 12.13
CA HIS A 136 -13.07 -8.81 11.29
C HIS A 136 -13.57 -9.30 9.95
N LEU A 137 -12.70 -9.16 8.91
CA LEU A 137 -12.98 -9.67 7.58
C LEU A 137 -12.55 -11.15 7.47
N MET A 138 -13.49 -12.01 7.10
CA MET A 138 -13.20 -13.38 6.70
C MET A 138 -12.81 -13.46 5.22
N GLU A 139 -13.30 -12.52 4.45
CA GLU A 139 -13.08 -12.35 3.02
C GLU A 139 -13.25 -10.89 2.64
N VAL A 140 -12.67 -10.48 1.53
CA VAL A 140 -12.80 -9.12 0.98
C VAL A 140 -13.08 -9.18 -0.52
N ALA A 141 -13.99 -8.32 -0.98
CA ALA A 141 -14.23 -8.12 -2.40
C ALA A 141 -13.11 -7.28 -3.02
N VAL A 142 -12.44 -7.83 -4.02
CA VAL A 142 -11.39 -7.17 -4.80
C VAL A 142 -11.82 -7.05 -6.27
N GLY A 143 -11.23 -6.15 -7.03
CA GLY A 143 -11.53 -6.04 -8.45
C GLY A 143 -11.27 -7.35 -9.19
N SER A 144 -12.21 -7.79 -10.05
CA SER A 144 -12.18 -9.11 -10.70
C SER A 144 -10.97 -9.31 -11.62
N HIS A 145 -10.44 -8.22 -12.19
CA HIS A 145 -9.24 -8.26 -13.03
C HIS A 145 -7.95 -8.59 -12.27
N LEU A 146 -7.95 -8.51 -10.93
CA LEU A 146 -6.80 -8.91 -10.13
C LEU A 146 -6.35 -10.34 -10.45
N LEU A 147 -7.31 -11.23 -10.77
CA LEU A 147 -7.04 -12.63 -11.12
C LEU A 147 -6.29 -12.81 -12.45
N ARG A 148 -6.11 -11.75 -13.23
CA ARG A 148 -5.37 -11.77 -14.50
C ARG A 148 -3.85 -11.62 -14.34
N TYR A 149 -3.38 -11.37 -13.11
CA TYR A 149 -1.97 -11.11 -12.80
C TYR A 149 -1.36 -12.26 -12.01
N ASP A 150 -0.12 -12.60 -12.33
CA ASP A 150 0.66 -13.65 -11.67
C ASP A 150 1.49 -13.09 -10.50
N SER A 151 1.89 -11.82 -10.60
CA SER A 151 2.70 -11.13 -9.60
C SER A 151 2.20 -9.71 -9.36
N LEU A 152 2.50 -9.17 -8.17
CA LEU A 152 2.16 -7.81 -7.78
C LEU A 152 3.39 -7.03 -7.32
N LEU A 153 3.72 -5.95 -8.01
CA LEU A 153 4.65 -4.93 -7.52
C LEU A 153 3.85 -3.81 -6.86
N VAL A 154 4.04 -3.62 -5.57
CA VAL A 154 3.40 -2.54 -4.81
C VAL A 154 4.33 -1.33 -4.79
N TYR A 155 4.05 -0.34 -5.66
CA TYR A 155 4.80 0.90 -5.75
C TYR A 155 4.06 2.00 -4.98
N THR A 156 4.63 2.43 -3.87
CA THR A 156 3.95 3.28 -2.90
C THR A 156 4.63 4.63 -2.75
N HIS A 157 3.88 5.71 -2.90
CA HIS A 157 4.21 7.01 -2.35
C HIS A 157 3.93 6.97 -0.84
N PHE A 158 4.97 7.00 0.00
CA PHE A 158 4.83 7.01 1.46
C PHE A 158 4.48 8.42 1.96
N LYS A 159 3.39 8.56 2.73
CA LYS A 159 2.85 9.85 3.18
C LYS A 159 1.91 9.69 4.37
N GLY A 160 1.44 10.81 4.92
CA GLY A 160 0.34 10.81 5.89
C GLY A 160 -0.99 10.34 5.29
N HIS A 161 -1.96 10.06 6.16
CA HIS A 161 -3.31 9.66 5.77
C HIS A 161 -4.34 10.08 6.82
N ALA A 162 -5.47 10.63 6.38
CA ALA A 162 -6.50 11.19 7.27
C ALA A 162 -7.08 10.18 8.26
N MET A 163 -7.34 8.94 7.84
CA MET A 163 -7.91 7.88 8.68
C MET A 163 -6.85 6.94 9.24
N GLY A 164 -5.84 6.57 8.44
CA GLY A 164 -4.86 5.53 8.81
C GLY A 164 -3.61 6.06 9.51
N GLY A 165 -3.47 7.38 9.66
CA GLY A 165 -2.25 8.00 10.17
C GLY A 165 -1.17 8.13 9.10
N PHE A 166 -0.80 7.04 8.44
CA PHE A 166 0.08 7.03 7.28
C PHE A 166 -0.41 6.07 6.18
N GLY A 167 0.08 6.28 4.97
CA GLY A 167 -0.15 5.44 3.81
C GLY A 167 1.16 4.83 3.32
N GLY A 168 1.43 3.60 3.73
CA GLY A 168 2.51 2.74 3.27
C GLY A 168 2.02 1.68 2.29
N SER A 169 2.84 0.63 2.10
CA SER A 169 2.51 -0.52 1.25
C SER A 169 1.23 -1.23 1.70
N LEU A 170 1.00 -1.35 3.03
CA LEU A 170 -0.23 -1.93 3.53
C LEU A 170 -1.46 -1.17 3.04
N LYS A 171 -1.50 0.15 3.25
CA LYS A 171 -2.64 0.97 2.80
C LYS A 171 -2.84 0.89 1.29
N ASN A 172 -1.74 0.85 0.53
CA ASN A 172 -1.80 0.79 -0.93
C ASN A 172 -2.50 -0.48 -1.44
N ILE A 173 -2.29 -1.64 -0.81
CA ILE A 173 -3.01 -2.87 -1.18
C ILE A 173 -4.29 -3.08 -0.38
N GLY A 174 -4.31 -2.80 0.92
CA GLY A 174 -5.46 -3.06 1.79
C GLY A 174 -6.71 -2.26 1.42
N ILE A 175 -6.54 -1.01 0.94
CA ILE A 175 -7.63 -0.20 0.41
C ILE A 175 -7.62 -0.20 -1.12
N GLY A 176 -6.42 -0.10 -1.74
CA GLY A 176 -6.28 0.16 -3.17
C GLY A 176 -6.63 -1.03 -4.08
N ILE A 177 -6.66 -2.26 -3.56
CA ILE A 177 -7.06 -3.49 -4.28
C ILE A 177 -8.53 -3.85 -3.99
N ALA A 178 -9.03 -3.51 -2.81
CA ALA A 178 -10.44 -3.68 -2.48
C ALA A 178 -11.33 -2.94 -3.49
N SER A 179 -12.38 -3.58 -4.00
CA SER A 179 -13.27 -3.01 -5.03
C SER A 179 -13.98 -1.74 -4.52
N GLY A 180 -14.19 -0.77 -5.40
CA GLY A 180 -14.74 0.55 -5.02
C GLY A 180 -16.12 0.46 -4.37
N ARG A 181 -16.98 -0.39 -4.90
CA ARG A 181 -18.39 -0.47 -4.48
C ARG A 181 -18.64 -1.40 -3.29
N VAL A 182 -17.87 -2.48 -3.15
CA VAL A 182 -18.09 -3.50 -2.11
C VAL A 182 -16.90 -3.57 -1.16
N GLY A 183 -15.71 -3.90 -1.65
CA GLY A 183 -14.57 -4.18 -0.79
C GLY A 183 -14.14 -2.99 0.08
N LYS A 184 -14.16 -1.78 -0.48
CA LYS A 184 -13.83 -0.58 0.30
C LYS A 184 -14.85 -0.30 1.41
N LYS A 185 -16.15 -0.63 1.22
CA LYS A 185 -17.14 -0.57 2.30
C LYS A 185 -16.80 -1.55 3.43
N GLN A 186 -16.41 -2.77 3.06
CA GLN A 186 -15.97 -3.77 4.04
C GLN A 186 -14.78 -3.27 4.86
N VAL A 187 -13.75 -2.74 4.19
CA VAL A 187 -12.54 -2.24 4.88
C VAL A 187 -12.85 -1.02 5.75
N HIS A 188 -13.59 -0.03 5.24
CA HIS A 188 -13.90 1.20 5.98
C HIS A 188 -14.95 0.97 7.08
N GLY A 189 -15.84 -0.02 6.92
CA GLY A 189 -16.93 -0.29 7.84
C GLY A 189 -18.13 0.66 7.69
N PHE A 190 -18.18 1.44 6.60
CA PHE A 190 -19.28 2.35 6.31
C PHE A 190 -19.58 2.47 4.81
N ASP A 191 -20.73 3.05 4.52
CA ASP A 191 -21.20 3.31 3.16
C ASP A 191 -21.56 4.78 3.00
N PHE A 192 -20.90 5.50 2.10
CA PHE A 192 -21.20 6.91 1.78
C PHE A 192 -22.59 7.14 1.19
N SER A 193 -23.29 6.11 0.73
CA SER A 193 -24.68 6.23 0.27
C SER A 193 -25.67 6.46 1.42
N GLN A 194 -25.27 6.20 2.68
CA GLN A 194 -26.07 6.48 3.84
C GLN A 194 -26.00 7.98 4.17
N PRO A 195 -27.14 8.61 4.55
CA PRO A 195 -27.13 10.00 4.99
C PRO A 195 -26.31 10.14 6.28
N ASP A 196 -25.68 11.29 6.45
CA ASP A 196 -24.97 11.69 7.67
C ASP A 196 -23.74 10.85 8.07
N VAL A 197 -23.13 10.11 7.12
CA VAL A 197 -21.88 9.40 7.38
C VAL A 197 -20.75 10.40 7.61
N ASN A 198 -20.20 10.40 8.81
CA ASN A 198 -18.95 11.08 9.12
C ASN A 198 -17.83 10.03 9.20
N PHE A 199 -16.93 10.01 8.22
CA PHE A 199 -15.83 9.04 8.19
C PHE A 199 -14.88 9.14 9.40
N MET A 200 -14.88 10.27 10.10
CA MET A 200 -14.09 10.45 11.33
C MET A 200 -14.55 9.54 12.47
N ASP A 201 -15.80 9.09 12.47
CA ASP A 201 -16.34 8.18 13.48
C ASP A 201 -15.83 6.74 13.31
N TYR A 202 -15.21 6.44 12.16
CA TYR A 202 -14.66 5.13 11.80
C TYR A 202 -13.12 5.06 11.87
N ILE A 203 -12.49 6.11 12.40
CA ILE A 203 -11.05 6.13 12.65
C ILE A 203 -10.75 5.27 13.89
N GLY A 204 -9.69 4.47 13.81
CA GLY A 204 -9.21 3.70 14.95
C GLY A 204 -8.82 2.26 14.61
N PRO A 205 -8.54 1.44 15.63
CA PRO A 205 -8.01 0.09 15.46
C PRO A 205 -8.84 -0.80 14.54
N ALA A 206 -10.16 -0.80 14.64
CA ALA A 206 -11.03 -1.64 13.81
C ALA A 206 -10.84 -1.42 12.30
N PHE A 207 -10.73 -0.16 11.87
CA PHE A 207 -10.43 0.18 10.48
C PHE A 207 -9.03 -0.31 10.06
N LEU A 208 -8.02 -0.12 10.91
CA LEU A 208 -6.65 -0.51 10.63
C LEU A 208 -6.50 -2.04 10.55
N GLU A 209 -7.25 -2.77 11.39
CA GLU A 209 -7.29 -4.22 11.38
C GLU A 209 -7.93 -4.75 10.11
N ARG A 210 -9.12 -4.27 9.72
CA ARG A 210 -9.75 -4.65 8.45
C ARG A 210 -8.89 -4.30 7.23
N MET A 211 -8.17 -3.19 7.27
CA MET A 211 -7.21 -2.82 6.23
C MET A 211 -6.07 -3.83 6.11
N ALA A 212 -5.53 -4.32 7.24
CA ALA A 212 -4.48 -5.33 7.26
C ALA A 212 -5.01 -6.70 6.79
N GLU A 213 -6.22 -7.07 7.18
CA GLU A 213 -6.91 -8.29 6.75
C GLU A 213 -7.14 -8.29 5.24
N SER A 214 -7.60 -7.17 4.67
CA SER A 214 -7.71 -6.98 3.23
C SER A 214 -6.36 -7.11 2.51
N GLY A 215 -5.31 -6.51 3.07
CA GLY A 215 -3.94 -6.65 2.58
C GLY A 215 -3.47 -8.11 2.61
N LYS A 216 -3.78 -8.84 3.70
CA LYS A 216 -3.45 -10.26 3.84
C LYS A 216 -4.16 -11.14 2.80
N ALA A 217 -5.42 -10.85 2.48
CA ALA A 217 -6.15 -11.55 1.42
C ALA A 217 -5.46 -11.34 0.06
N THR A 218 -5.07 -10.11 -0.25
CA THR A 218 -4.33 -9.78 -1.47
C THR A 218 -2.99 -10.54 -1.57
N ILE A 219 -2.16 -10.50 -0.52
CA ILE A 219 -0.87 -11.23 -0.47
C ILE A 219 -1.09 -12.73 -0.62
N GLY A 220 -2.10 -13.27 0.06
CA GLY A 220 -2.46 -14.69 -0.01
C GLY A 220 -2.82 -15.16 -1.41
N HIS A 221 -3.49 -14.31 -2.20
CA HIS A 221 -3.82 -14.60 -3.59
C HIS A 221 -2.55 -14.81 -4.44
N PHE A 222 -1.56 -13.94 -4.30
CA PHE A 222 -0.31 -14.00 -5.08
C PHE A 222 0.72 -15.02 -4.57
N LYS A 223 0.47 -15.71 -3.44
CA LYS A 223 1.30 -16.83 -2.95
C LYS A 223 2.79 -16.52 -2.85
N GLY A 224 3.16 -15.32 -2.45
CA GLY A 224 4.54 -14.87 -2.29
C GLY A 224 5.13 -14.15 -3.52
N HIS A 225 4.40 -14.03 -4.64
CA HIS A 225 4.81 -13.25 -5.81
C HIS A 225 4.44 -11.77 -5.64
N VAL A 226 4.80 -11.18 -4.51
CA VAL A 226 4.58 -9.76 -4.20
C VAL A 226 5.88 -9.12 -3.74
N THR A 227 6.18 -7.95 -4.27
CA THR A 227 7.30 -7.12 -3.82
C THR A 227 6.84 -5.69 -3.57
N TYR A 228 7.57 -4.97 -2.72
CA TYR A 228 7.17 -3.66 -2.22
C TYR A 228 8.26 -2.64 -2.45
N ILE A 229 7.87 -1.46 -2.93
CA ILE A 229 8.71 -0.27 -3.01
C ILE A 229 7.98 0.88 -2.33
N ASN A 230 8.62 1.51 -1.34
CA ASN A 230 8.15 2.75 -0.73
C ASN A 230 9.07 3.90 -1.17
N VAL A 231 8.49 4.92 -1.81
CA VAL A 231 9.20 6.14 -2.20
C VAL A 231 8.89 7.22 -1.18
N LEU A 232 9.91 7.63 -0.43
CA LEU A 232 9.85 8.65 0.62
C LEU A 232 10.30 9.99 0.05
N LYS A 233 9.47 10.51 -0.86
CA LYS A 233 9.62 11.80 -1.54
C LYS A 233 8.30 12.56 -1.49
N ASN A 234 8.33 13.89 -1.37
CA ASN A 234 7.13 14.70 -1.24
C ASN A 234 6.23 14.23 -0.09
N ILE A 235 6.82 13.90 1.07
CA ILE A 235 6.11 13.31 2.22
C ILE A 235 5.18 14.36 2.83
N SER A 236 3.92 14.39 2.37
CA SER A 236 2.87 15.28 2.88
C SER A 236 2.12 14.63 4.05
N ILE A 237 1.45 15.44 4.87
CA ILE A 237 0.56 14.95 5.93
C ILE A 237 -0.76 14.39 5.37
N ASP A 238 -1.10 14.77 4.14
CA ASP A 238 -2.30 14.34 3.45
C ASP A 238 -1.99 13.33 2.35
N CYS A 239 -2.98 12.52 2.03
CA CYS A 239 -2.87 11.49 1.00
C CYS A 239 -3.10 12.11 -0.39
N ASP A 240 -2.55 11.48 -1.43
CA ASP A 240 -2.84 11.84 -2.84
C ASP A 240 -4.33 11.70 -3.22
N CYS A 241 -5.15 11.20 -2.30
CA CYS A 241 -6.61 11.21 -2.39
C CYS A 241 -7.24 12.55 -1.93
N ASP A 242 -6.42 13.51 -1.55
CA ASP A 242 -6.79 14.90 -1.29
C ASP A 242 -6.15 15.80 -2.37
N GLY A 243 -6.97 16.30 -3.30
CA GLY A 243 -6.52 17.18 -4.37
C GLY A 243 -6.01 18.55 -3.89
N ASN A 244 -6.23 18.89 -2.61
CA ASN A 244 -5.80 20.14 -1.98
C ASN A 244 -4.77 19.91 -0.86
N GLY A 245 -4.11 18.76 -0.84
CA GLY A 245 -3.13 18.41 0.18
C GLY A 245 -2.08 19.50 0.42
N ALA A 246 -1.74 19.75 1.69
CA ALA A 246 -0.74 20.73 2.07
C ALA A 246 0.66 20.37 1.51
N PRO A 247 1.51 21.37 1.22
CA PRO A 247 2.90 21.09 0.82
C PRO A 247 3.64 20.26 1.86
N PRO A 248 4.53 19.33 1.43
CA PRO A 248 5.34 18.55 2.35
C PRO A 248 6.30 19.45 3.13
N LYS A 249 6.47 19.14 4.44
CA LYS A 249 7.48 19.77 5.31
C LYS A 249 8.70 18.88 5.50
N CYS A 250 8.53 17.57 5.31
CA CYS A 250 9.61 16.62 5.36
C CYS A 250 10.53 16.75 4.16
N GLU A 251 11.84 16.67 4.39
CA GLU A 251 12.78 16.47 3.29
C GLU A 251 12.56 15.11 2.61
N ASP A 252 13.00 14.99 1.36
CA ASP A 252 13.03 13.74 0.63
C ASP A 252 14.05 12.80 1.29
N ILE A 253 13.65 11.57 1.61
CA ILE A 253 14.49 10.62 2.35
C ILE A 253 15.17 9.63 1.40
N GLY A 254 14.41 9.02 0.47
CA GLY A 254 14.93 7.99 -0.42
C GLY A 254 13.89 6.99 -0.88
N ILE A 255 14.38 5.86 -1.38
CA ILE A 255 13.57 4.73 -1.87
C ILE A 255 13.95 3.49 -1.07
N LEU A 256 12.91 2.78 -0.59
CA LEU A 256 13.06 1.48 0.06
C LEU A 256 12.46 0.38 -0.82
N GLY A 257 13.00 -0.84 -0.69
CA GLY A 257 12.45 -2.05 -1.30
C GLY A 257 12.58 -3.27 -0.40
N SER A 258 11.56 -4.12 -0.38
CA SER A 258 11.57 -5.38 0.37
C SER A 258 10.58 -6.38 -0.22
N THR A 259 10.73 -7.65 0.13
CA THR A 259 9.72 -8.70 -0.09
C THR A 259 8.84 -8.91 1.15
N ASP A 260 9.08 -8.14 2.23
CA ASP A 260 8.32 -8.19 3.48
C ASP A 260 7.60 -6.84 3.71
N ILE A 261 6.26 -6.88 3.72
CA ILE A 261 5.42 -5.69 3.83
C ILE A 261 5.54 -5.01 5.20
N VAL A 262 5.71 -5.81 6.28
CA VAL A 262 5.84 -5.28 7.64
C VAL A 262 7.17 -4.57 7.79
N ALA A 263 8.24 -5.20 7.32
CA ALA A 263 9.59 -4.66 7.40
C ALA A 263 9.74 -3.35 6.62
N ILE A 264 9.18 -3.27 5.41
CA ILE A 264 9.30 -2.05 4.59
C ILE A 264 8.50 -0.88 5.17
N ASP A 265 7.25 -1.11 5.61
CA ASP A 265 6.43 -0.05 6.20
C ASP A 265 7.03 0.40 7.55
N LYS A 266 7.53 -0.55 8.37
CA LYS A 266 8.23 -0.24 9.61
C LYS A 266 9.51 0.58 9.36
N ALA A 267 10.34 0.18 8.40
CA ALA A 267 11.57 0.91 8.07
C ALA A 267 11.27 2.32 7.55
N SER A 268 10.25 2.47 6.70
CA SER A 268 9.80 3.77 6.20
C SER A 268 9.36 4.69 7.34
N LEU A 269 8.56 4.14 8.27
CA LEU A 269 8.10 4.86 9.45
C LEU A 269 9.29 5.29 10.33
N ASP A 270 10.24 4.39 10.61
CA ASP A 270 11.43 4.67 11.42
C ASP A 270 12.29 5.79 10.82
N LEU A 271 12.41 5.85 9.49
CA LEU A 271 13.14 6.93 8.82
C LEU A 271 12.43 8.29 8.97
N VAL A 272 11.10 8.32 8.85
CA VAL A 272 10.30 9.54 9.08
C VAL A 272 10.43 10.01 10.53
N TYR A 273 10.42 9.10 11.51
CA TYR A 273 10.59 9.45 12.93
C TYR A 273 11.98 9.97 13.27
N LYS A 274 13.00 9.66 12.46
CA LYS A 274 14.38 10.17 12.64
C LYS A 274 14.62 11.56 12.08
N LEU A 275 13.68 12.10 11.29
CA LEU A 275 13.79 13.48 10.79
C LEU A 275 13.74 14.48 11.94
N PRO A 276 14.33 15.68 11.77
CA PRO A 276 14.22 16.77 12.73
C PRO A 276 12.76 17.13 13.06
N ALA A 277 12.50 17.53 14.32
CA ALA A 277 11.13 17.78 14.80
C ALA A 277 10.41 18.91 14.02
N GLU A 278 11.15 19.87 13.48
CA GLU A 278 10.59 20.91 12.63
C GLU A 278 10.06 20.39 11.30
N GLN A 279 10.54 19.25 10.83
CA GLN A 279 10.09 18.60 9.60
C GLN A 279 8.99 17.58 9.85
N ASN A 280 9.10 16.75 10.88
CA ASN A 280 8.25 15.58 11.05
C ASN A 280 7.09 15.74 12.06
N ARG A 281 7.03 16.86 12.81
CA ARG A 281 6.02 17.05 13.89
C ARG A 281 4.60 16.78 13.40
N ASP A 282 4.23 17.36 12.28
CA ASP A 282 2.83 17.31 11.80
C ASP A 282 2.45 15.90 11.31
N ILE A 283 3.38 15.21 10.64
CA ILE A 283 3.13 13.83 10.21
C ILE A 283 3.15 12.84 11.39
N ILE A 284 4.01 13.04 12.37
CA ILE A 284 4.01 12.23 13.61
C ILE A 284 2.69 12.45 14.36
N GLU A 285 2.24 13.69 14.53
CA GLU A 285 0.95 13.98 15.15
C GLU A 285 -0.19 13.26 14.41
N ARG A 286 -0.20 13.30 13.07
CA ARG A 286 -1.17 12.59 12.25
C ARG A 286 -1.12 11.08 12.49
N ILE A 287 0.06 10.48 12.54
CA ILE A 287 0.26 9.04 12.76
C ILE A 287 -0.25 8.64 14.15
N GLU A 288 0.16 9.36 15.19
CA GLU A 288 -0.17 9.02 16.59
C GLU A 288 -1.65 9.26 16.89
N SER A 289 -2.23 10.38 16.43
CA SER A 289 -3.66 10.70 16.65
C SER A 289 -4.62 9.74 15.95
N ARG A 290 -4.16 8.95 14.99
CA ARG A 290 -4.93 7.94 14.25
C ARG A 290 -4.56 6.51 14.64
N SER A 291 -3.78 6.34 15.72
CA SER A 291 -3.21 5.03 16.10
C SER A 291 -2.46 4.35 14.95
N GLY A 292 -1.83 5.13 14.06
CA GLY A 292 -1.29 4.63 12.80
C GLY A 292 -0.26 3.50 12.96
N ARG A 293 0.49 3.47 14.07
CA ARG A 293 1.44 2.40 14.38
C ARG A 293 0.79 1.03 14.56
N HIS A 294 -0.49 1.00 14.91
CA HIS A 294 -1.27 -0.24 15.03
C HIS A 294 -1.29 -1.04 13.72
N GLN A 295 -1.14 -0.41 12.55
CA GLN A 295 -0.97 -1.09 11.28
C GLN A 295 0.19 -2.09 11.32
N ILE A 296 1.36 -1.66 11.82
CA ILE A 296 2.57 -2.49 11.91
C ILE A 296 2.37 -3.62 12.93
N GLU A 297 1.83 -3.27 14.09
CA GLU A 297 1.59 -4.22 15.19
C GLU A 297 0.63 -5.31 14.77
N TYR A 298 -0.47 -4.94 14.13
CA TYR A 298 -1.49 -5.90 13.72
C TYR A 298 -1.04 -6.77 12.54
N MET A 299 -0.33 -6.20 11.53
CA MET A 299 0.29 -7.01 10.47
C MET A 299 1.22 -8.09 11.04
N LYS A 300 2.04 -7.74 12.05
CA LYS A 300 2.89 -8.71 12.75
C LYS A 300 2.07 -9.82 13.42
N ILE A 301 1.01 -9.45 14.15
CA ILE A 301 0.12 -10.42 14.83
C ILE A 301 -0.56 -11.32 13.78
N LEU A 302 -0.94 -10.80 12.64
CA LEU A 302 -1.50 -11.57 11.52
C LEU A 302 -0.47 -12.48 10.82
N GLY A 303 0.83 -12.38 11.16
CA GLY A 303 1.89 -13.16 10.52
C GLY A 303 2.19 -12.75 9.08
N MET A 304 2.06 -11.46 8.77
CA MET A 304 2.31 -10.93 7.43
C MET A 304 3.79 -10.61 7.15
N GLY A 305 4.65 -10.63 8.17
CA GLY A 305 6.09 -10.36 8.07
C GLY A 305 6.73 -10.03 9.41
N ASN A 306 7.93 -9.47 9.37
CA ASN A 306 8.77 -9.19 10.54
C ASN A 306 8.90 -7.69 10.82
N THR A 307 8.83 -7.31 12.09
CA THR A 307 9.16 -5.95 12.54
C THR A 307 10.66 -5.72 12.68
N ASP A 308 11.44 -6.79 12.84
CA ASP A 308 12.89 -6.73 12.87
C ASP A 308 13.46 -6.83 11.45
N TYR A 309 14.30 -5.89 11.08
CA TYR A 309 14.85 -5.81 9.72
C TYR A 309 16.31 -5.36 9.70
N ASN A 310 17.00 -5.69 8.61
CA ASN A 310 18.31 -5.17 8.26
C ASN A 310 18.09 -4.07 7.21
N LEU A 311 18.50 -2.83 7.49
CA LEU A 311 18.51 -1.77 6.49
C LEU A 311 19.83 -1.85 5.70
N ILE A 312 19.74 -2.21 4.43
CA ILE A 312 20.88 -2.44 3.53
C ILE A 312 21.00 -1.26 2.57
N HIS A 313 22.05 -0.49 2.70
CA HIS A 313 22.32 0.64 1.81
C HIS A 313 22.82 0.13 0.46
N SER A 314 22.09 0.44 -0.60
CA SER A 314 22.41 -0.04 -1.95
C SER A 314 23.65 0.64 -2.56
N GLU A 315 24.08 1.78 -2.04
CA GLU A 315 25.31 2.46 -2.44
C GLU A 315 26.58 1.69 -2.04
N ASP A 316 26.51 0.90 -0.97
CA ASP A 316 27.67 0.21 -0.37
C ASP A 316 28.07 -1.08 -1.13
N ASN A 317 27.33 -1.46 -2.18
CA ASN A 317 27.55 -2.70 -2.94
C ASN A 317 28.10 -2.43 -4.35
N ILE A 318 29.18 -1.64 -4.47
CA ILE A 318 29.94 -1.44 -5.72
C ILE A 318 31.26 -2.21 -5.65
#